data_96e153cb7426a48adb6aff6c2e65c162
#
_entry.id   96e153cb7426a48adb6aff6c2e65c162
#
_cell.length_a   1.000
_cell.length_b   1.000
_cell.length_c   1.000
_cell.angle_alpha   90.00
_cell.angle_beta   90.00
_cell.angle_gamma   90.00
#
_symmetry.space_group_name_H-M   'P 1'
#
loop_
_entity.id
_entity.type
_entity.pdbx_description
1 polymer ?
#
loop_
_entity_poly.entity_id
_entity_poly.type
_entity_poly.pdbx_seq_one_letter_code
_entity_poly.pdbx_strand_id
1 'polypeptide(L)'
;MRIGELAAATGATPRALRHYEQAGLITSGRAANGYREYDAHTAVRVRNIRRLLEAGLTLDDVRVFLPCLDGDVTAGPVSARGLRVARDRLAVLEARIAAQTAVRDRLAAALREAGDEAP
;
A
#
# COMPACT_ATOMS: atom_id res chain seq x y z
N MET A 1 21.52 7.94 1.33
CA MET A 1 20.92 8.10 -0.02
C MET A 1 20.03 9.33 -0.04
N ARG A 2 20.06 10.05 -1.12
CA ARG A 2 19.05 11.08 -1.39
C ARG A 2 17.76 10.44 -1.89
N ILE A 3 16.68 11.22 -1.95
CA ILE A 3 15.36 10.69 -2.29
C ILE A 3 15.32 10.00 -3.67
N GLY A 4 16.05 10.52 -4.66
CA GLY A 4 16.11 9.88 -5.98
C GLY A 4 16.79 8.52 -5.96
N GLU A 5 17.83 8.37 -5.16
CA GLU A 5 18.52 7.09 -4.96
C GLU A 5 17.63 6.10 -4.21
N LEU A 6 16.92 6.56 -3.19
CA LEU A 6 15.98 5.74 -2.44
C LEU A 6 14.83 5.26 -3.35
N ALA A 7 14.32 6.15 -4.19
CA ALA A 7 13.30 5.82 -5.19
C ALA A 7 13.78 4.72 -6.14
N ALA A 8 14.98 4.88 -6.69
CA ALA A 8 15.57 3.88 -7.59
C ALA A 8 15.80 2.53 -6.89
N ALA A 9 16.25 2.56 -5.63
CA ALA A 9 16.53 1.33 -4.87
C ALA A 9 15.26 0.54 -4.49
N THR A 10 14.12 1.22 -4.35
CA THR A 10 12.89 0.62 -3.83
C THR A 10 11.78 0.50 -4.86
N GLY A 11 11.91 1.15 -6.00
CA GLY A 11 10.86 1.23 -7.00
C GLY A 11 9.71 2.18 -6.65
N ALA A 12 9.80 2.89 -5.52
CA ALA A 12 8.83 3.92 -5.16
C ALA A 12 9.14 5.22 -5.91
N THR A 13 8.13 6.05 -6.09
CA THR A 13 8.33 7.40 -6.65
C THR A 13 8.76 8.38 -5.55
N PRO A 14 9.49 9.45 -5.89
CA PRO A 14 9.79 10.49 -4.90
C PRO A 14 8.54 11.07 -4.24
N ARG A 15 7.45 11.21 -4.98
CA ARG A 15 6.16 11.68 -4.45
C ARG A 15 5.61 10.72 -3.40
N ALA A 16 5.65 9.43 -3.65
CA ALA A 16 5.22 8.41 -2.69
C ALA A 16 6.08 8.45 -1.43
N LEU A 17 7.39 8.57 -1.59
CA LEU A 17 8.33 8.65 -0.47
C LEU A 17 8.07 9.86 0.42
N ARG A 18 7.79 11.02 -0.16
CA ARG A 18 7.40 12.22 0.62
C ARG A 18 6.11 11.98 1.38
N HIS A 19 5.17 11.27 0.76
CA HIS A 19 3.90 10.91 1.38
C HIS A 19 4.10 9.99 2.58
N TYR A 20 4.96 8.98 2.45
CA TYR A 20 5.31 8.08 3.55
C TYR A 20 5.98 8.82 4.70
N GLU A 21 6.85 9.77 4.40
CA GLU A 21 7.51 10.58 5.42
C GLU A 21 6.51 11.48 6.14
N GLN A 22 5.60 12.13 5.42
CA GLN A 22 4.52 12.93 6.01
C GLN A 22 3.59 12.10 6.91
N ALA A 23 3.38 10.83 6.53
CA ALA A 23 2.57 9.91 7.30
C ALA A 23 3.31 9.35 8.54
N GLY A 24 4.59 9.68 8.71
CA GLY A 24 5.41 9.22 9.82
C GLY A 24 5.89 7.78 9.70
N LEU A 25 5.80 7.19 8.50
CA LEU A 25 6.22 5.80 8.26
C LEU A 25 7.72 5.67 8.03
N ILE A 26 8.35 6.71 7.49
CA ILE A 26 9.80 6.79 7.30
C ILE A 26 10.30 8.13 7.81
N THR A 27 11.59 8.18 8.12
CA THR A 27 12.27 9.41 8.56
C THR A 27 13.51 9.65 7.72
N SER A 28 13.93 10.90 7.66
CA SER A 28 15.19 11.28 7.02
C SER A 28 16.09 11.98 8.03
N GLY A 29 17.41 11.85 7.82
CA GLY A 29 18.41 12.72 8.42
C GLY A 29 18.70 13.89 7.50
N ARG A 30 19.61 14.76 7.92
CA ARG A 30 20.11 15.86 7.08
C ARG A 30 21.60 15.70 6.88
N ALA A 31 22.03 15.81 5.62
CA ALA A 31 23.44 15.87 5.28
C ALA A 31 24.03 17.25 5.68
N ALA A 32 25.35 17.35 5.68
CA ALA A 32 26.05 18.59 6.00
C ALA A 32 25.64 19.79 5.13
N ASN A 33 25.19 19.51 3.89
CA ASN A 33 24.69 20.53 2.94
C ASN A 33 23.22 20.88 3.13
N GLY A 34 22.54 20.34 4.15
CA GLY A 34 21.13 20.60 4.45
C GLY A 34 20.12 19.75 3.68
N TYR A 35 20.55 18.94 2.73
CA TYR A 35 19.64 18.03 2.00
C TYR A 35 19.26 16.84 2.85
N ARG A 36 18.07 16.30 2.58
CA ARG A 36 17.56 15.08 3.23
C ARG A 36 18.38 13.87 2.81
N GLU A 37 18.70 13.03 3.78
CA GLU A 37 19.38 11.76 3.57
C GLU A 37 18.59 10.61 4.19
N TYR A 38 18.59 9.49 3.48
CA TYR A 38 17.91 8.25 3.90
C TYR A 38 18.95 7.14 3.97
N ASP A 39 18.82 6.27 4.96
CA ASP A 39 19.73 5.14 5.13
C ASP A 39 19.18 3.85 4.50
N ALA A 40 20.02 2.79 4.53
CA ALA A 40 19.64 1.49 3.98
C ALA A 40 18.45 0.86 4.74
N HIS A 41 18.32 1.16 6.02
CA HIS A 41 17.20 0.71 6.85
C HIS A 41 15.87 1.30 6.36
N THR A 42 15.87 2.56 5.98
CA THR A 42 14.71 3.21 5.39
C THR A 42 14.30 2.53 4.08
N ALA A 43 15.26 2.07 3.27
CA ALA A 43 14.95 1.32 2.06
C ALA A 43 14.20 0.01 2.36
N VAL A 44 14.59 -0.70 3.41
CA VAL A 44 13.86 -1.91 3.87
C VAL A 44 12.42 -1.55 4.25
N ARG A 45 12.23 -0.49 5.03
CA ARG A 45 10.91 -0.02 5.42
C ARG A 45 10.04 0.31 4.22
N VAL A 46 10.57 1.03 3.25
CA VAL A 46 9.84 1.40 2.03
C VAL A 46 9.39 0.16 1.26
N ARG A 47 10.26 -0.83 1.10
CA ARG A 47 9.89 -2.07 0.44
C ARG A 47 8.74 -2.78 1.15
N ASN A 48 8.77 -2.82 2.47
CA ASN A 48 7.72 -3.42 3.28
C ASN A 48 6.41 -2.65 3.20
N ILE A 49 6.46 -1.32 3.22
CA ILE A 49 5.28 -0.46 3.01
C ILE A 49 4.65 -0.79 1.66
N ARG A 50 5.44 -0.86 0.61
CA ARG A 50 4.93 -1.17 -0.73
C ARG A 50 4.29 -2.54 -0.81
N ARG A 51 4.87 -3.56 -0.18
CA ARG A 51 4.27 -4.90 -0.12
C ARG A 51 2.90 -4.89 0.51
N LEU A 52 2.74 -4.17 1.62
CA LEU A 52 1.45 -4.07 2.31
C LEU A 52 0.42 -3.31 1.47
N LEU A 53 0.83 -2.23 0.81
CA LEU A 53 -0.05 -1.48 -0.10
C LEU A 53 -0.47 -2.34 -1.31
N GLU A 54 0.45 -3.09 -1.88
CA GLU A 54 0.17 -4.01 -2.99
C GLU A 54 -0.78 -5.14 -2.57
N ALA A 55 -0.76 -5.53 -1.32
CA ALA A 55 -1.69 -6.51 -0.76
C ALA A 55 -3.09 -5.94 -0.53
N GLY A 56 -3.30 -4.65 -0.76
CA GLY A 56 -4.62 -4.03 -0.66
C GLY A 56 -4.85 -3.19 0.58
N LEU A 57 -3.85 -3.06 1.46
CA LEU A 57 -3.95 -2.21 2.65
C LEU A 57 -3.83 -0.73 2.26
N THR A 58 -4.46 0.13 3.04
CA THR A 58 -4.28 1.58 2.91
C THR A 58 -3.06 2.05 3.69
N LEU A 59 -2.61 3.27 3.45
CA LEU A 59 -1.50 3.84 4.19
C LEU A 59 -1.78 3.92 5.70
N ASP A 60 -3.02 4.24 6.07
CA ASP A 60 -3.44 4.22 7.48
C ASP A 60 -3.39 2.82 8.08
N ASP A 61 -3.79 1.80 7.33
CA ASP A 61 -3.69 0.40 7.75
C ASP A 61 -2.23 0.01 8.02
N VAL A 62 -1.31 0.48 7.17
CA VAL A 62 0.13 0.18 7.28
C VAL A 62 0.72 0.67 8.60
N ARG A 63 0.20 1.73 9.18
CA ARG A 63 0.66 2.25 10.48
C ARG A 63 0.59 1.22 11.61
N VAL A 64 -0.38 0.33 11.56
CA VAL A 64 -0.54 -0.74 12.55
C VAL A 64 0.62 -1.74 12.48
N PHE A 65 1.29 -1.82 11.33
CA PHE A 65 2.42 -2.72 11.07
C PHE A 65 3.79 -2.05 11.30
N LEU A 66 3.84 -0.81 11.82
CA LEU A 66 5.10 -0.09 12.04
C LEU A 66 6.19 -0.92 12.72
N PRO A 67 5.89 -1.67 13.81
CA PRO A 67 6.91 -2.49 14.47
C PRO A 67 7.48 -3.61 13.59
N CYS A 68 6.77 -4.01 12.54
CA CYS A 68 7.15 -5.10 11.64
C CYS A 68 7.83 -4.61 10.36
N LEU A 69 7.91 -3.30 10.13
CA LEU A 69 8.43 -2.74 8.88
C LEU A 69 9.95 -2.85 8.74
N ASP A 70 10.66 -3.14 9.80
CA ASP A 70 12.12 -3.19 9.83
C ASP A 70 12.68 -4.57 9.47
N GLY A 71 11.81 -5.57 9.34
CA GLY A 71 12.19 -6.94 9.00
C GLY A 71 11.42 -7.47 7.80
N ASP A 72 11.26 -8.79 7.74
CA ASP A 72 10.47 -9.43 6.69
C ASP A 72 9.00 -9.48 7.13
N VAL A 73 8.18 -8.60 6.55
CA VAL A 73 6.74 -8.53 6.85
C VAL A 73 5.98 -9.77 6.38
N THR A 74 6.57 -10.58 5.50
CA THR A 74 5.92 -11.79 4.97
C THR A 74 6.23 -13.03 5.79
N ALA A 75 7.28 -13.03 6.61
CA ALA A 75 7.77 -14.17 7.37
C ALA A 75 7.63 -14.00 8.89
N GLY A 76 7.46 -12.78 9.37
CA GLY A 76 7.36 -12.50 10.80
C GLY A 76 5.96 -12.75 11.36
N PRO A 77 5.84 -12.96 12.69
CA PRO A 77 4.54 -13.07 13.33
C PRO A 77 3.79 -11.74 13.25
N VAL A 78 2.53 -11.80 12.83
CA VAL A 78 1.67 -10.63 12.74
C VAL A 78 0.93 -10.48 14.06
N SER A 79 0.86 -9.25 14.60
CA SER A 79 0.12 -8.97 15.81
C SER A 79 -1.38 -9.23 15.63
N ALA A 80 -2.08 -9.49 16.73
CA ALA A 80 -3.54 -9.66 16.69
C ALA A 80 -4.23 -8.43 16.11
N ARG A 81 -3.72 -7.23 16.42
CA ARG A 81 -4.23 -5.98 15.86
C ARG A 81 -4.00 -5.90 14.37
N GLY A 82 -2.82 -6.28 13.88
CA GLY A 82 -2.52 -6.33 12.46
C GLY A 82 -3.43 -7.29 11.70
N LEU A 83 -3.69 -8.48 12.26
CA LEU A 83 -4.62 -9.44 11.68
C LEU A 83 -6.04 -8.88 11.59
N ARG A 84 -6.53 -8.17 12.62
CA ARG A 84 -7.84 -7.53 12.58
C ARG A 84 -7.92 -6.48 11.48
N VAL A 85 -6.92 -5.63 11.37
CA VAL A 85 -6.86 -4.59 10.33
C VAL A 85 -6.89 -5.22 8.95
N ALA A 86 -6.12 -6.27 8.71
CA ALA A 86 -6.08 -6.97 7.44
C ALA A 86 -7.43 -7.64 7.12
N ARG A 87 -8.07 -8.28 8.09
CA ARG A 87 -9.40 -8.89 7.91
C ARG A 87 -10.46 -7.85 7.60
N ASP A 88 -10.44 -6.71 8.30
CA ASP A 88 -11.39 -5.62 8.06
C ASP A 88 -11.20 -5.05 6.65
N ARG A 89 -9.96 -4.89 6.19
CA ARG A 89 -9.67 -4.46 4.83
C ARG A 89 -10.15 -5.47 3.80
N LEU A 90 -9.94 -6.75 4.04
CA LEU A 90 -10.44 -7.82 3.17
C LEU A 90 -11.96 -7.75 3.03
N ALA A 91 -12.67 -7.57 4.14
CA ALA A 91 -14.13 -7.45 4.12
C ALA A 91 -14.60 -6.25 3.30
N VAL A 92 -13.91 -5.11 3.40
CA VAL A 92 -14.20 -3.92 2.59
C VAL A 92 -13.99 -4.21 1.10
N LEU A 93 -12.89 -4.87 0.74
CA LEU A 93 -12.60 -5.22 -0.66
C LEU A 93 -13.64 -6.20 -1.21
N GLU A 94 -14.03 -7.20 -0.44
CA GLU A 94 -15.06 -8.17 -0.84
C GLU A 94 -16.41 -7.48 -1.07
N ALA A 95 -16.78 -6.54 -0.20
CA ALA A 95 -18.01 -5.76 -0.35
C ALA A 95 -17.98 -4.89 -1.62
N ARG A 96 -16.83 -4.28 -1.94
CA ARG A 96 -16.66 -3.50 -3.17
C ARG A 96 -16.75 -4.37 -4.41
N ILE A 97 -16.14 -5.55 -4.39
CA ILE A 97 -16.21 -6.51 -5.49
C ILE A 97 -17.67 -6.94 -5.73
N ALA A 98 -18.39 -7.27 -4.66
CA ALA A 98 -19.80 -7.65 -4.75
C ALA A 98 -20.65 -6.52 -5.33
N ALA A 99 -20.43 -5.28 -4.88
CA ALA A 99 -21.16 -4.12 -5.37
C ALA A 99 -20.88 -3.86 -6.86
N GLN A 100 -19.62 -3.95 -7.29
CA GLN A 100 -19.25 -3.77 -8.69
C GLN A 100 -19.76 -4.91 -9.56
N THR A 101 -19.76 -6.13 -9.05
CA THR A 101 -20.33 -7.29 -9.76
C THR A 101 -21.82 -7.07 -10.01
N ALA A 102 -22.57 -6.59 -9.01
CA ALA A 102 -23.99 -6.29 -9.17
C ALA A 102 -24.24 -5.20 -10.22
N VAL A 103 -23.43 -4.16 -10.25
CA VAL A 103 -23.50 -3.10 -11.27
C VAL A 103 -23.25 -3.66 -12.67
N ARG A 104 -22.19 -4.46 -12.82
CA ARG A 104 -21.88 -5.12 -14.08
C ARG A 104 -23.04 -6.00 -14.55
N ASP A 105 -23.59 -6.78 -13.67
CA ASP A 105 -24.68 -7.72 -14.00
C ASP A 105 -25.93 -6.97 -14.46
N ARG A 106 -26.25 -5.84 -13.83
CA ARG A 106 -27.37 -5.00 -14.25
C ARG A 106 -27.14 -4.40 -15.66
N LEU A 107 -25.91 -3.92 -15.93
CA LEU A 107 -25.58 -3.38 -17.25
C LEU A 107 -25.62 -4.47 -18.31
N ALA A 108 -25.07 -5.64 -18.03
CA ALA A 108 -25.09 -6.77 -18.95
C ALA A 108 -26.54 -7.20 -19.27
N ALA A 109 -27.41 -7.23 -18.27
CA ALA A 109 -28.83 -7.54 -18.47
C ALA A 109 -29.52 -6.48 -19.34
N ALA A 110 -29.23 -5.20 -19.07
CA ALA A 110 -29.80 -4.11 -19.87
C ALA A 110 -29.37 -4.18 -21.34
N LEU A 111 -28.11 -4.53 -21.61
CA LEU A 111 -27.63 -4.71 -22.98
C LEU A 111 -28.31 -5.88 -23.66
N ARG A 112 -28.53 -6.99 -22.99
CA ARG A 112 -29.26 -8.15 -23.54
C ARG A 112 -30.70 -7.78 -23.88
N GLU A 113 -31.39 -7.04 -23.00
CA GLU A 113 -32.75 -6.56 -23.23
C GLU A 113 -32.84 -5.61 -24.39
N ALA A 114 -31.80 -4.83 -24.65
CA ALA A 114 -31.72 -3.93 -25.81
C ALA A 114 -31.37 -4.66 -27.11
N GLY A 115 -31.18 -5.99 -27.07
CA GLY A 115 -30.86 -6.79 -28.24
C GLY A 115 -29.38 -6.80 -28.61
N ASP A 116 -28.51 -6.30 -27.72
CA ASP A 116 -27.06 -6.33 -27.92
C ASP A 116 -26.49 -7.55 -27.22
N GLU A 117 -26.03 -8.53 -28.00
CA GLU A 117 -25.40 -9.72 -27.43
C GLU A 117 -23.90 -9.47 -27.25
N ALA A 118 -23.41 -9.73 -26.02
CA ALA A 118 -21.98 -9.66 -25.75
C ALA A 118 -21.24 -10.73 -26.56
N PRO A 119 -20.08 -10.38 -27.14
CA PRO A 119 -19.25 -11.34 -27.86
C PRO A 119 -18.65 -12.41 -26.95
#